data_01ffacf53f26c1a6f56163e246ba765e
#
_entry.id   01ffacf53f26c1a6f56163e246ba765e
#
_cell.length_a   1.000
_cell.length_b   1.000
_cell.length_c   1.000
_cell.angle_alpha   90.00
_cell.angle_beta   90.00
_cell.angle_gamma   90.00
#
_symmetry.space_group_name_H-M   'P 1'
#
loop_
_entity.id
_entity.type
_entity.pdbx_description
1 polymer ?
#
loop_
_entity_poly.entity_id
_entity_poly.type
_entity_poly.pdbx_seq_one_letter_code
_entity_poly.pdbx_strand_id
1 'polypeptide(L)'
;MTPPSYLETNEAIFYEKIFNEFGKTQKEVEQYVDILRKWSEKQSHWPEMPTLNGLLYCILVSKFSIENAKKRTDMYYTIKGLMPEIFTVHPSSPEVIKHSEIAYCVPIPKPTKSHERIFYVQLNPDYNPEDFKIELFFIQITHMVEVIIQEDKCYNFHIIFNASGIKIGHLARTHPMVLKKMSICFEMKVSRNSDVLFEAFDKSLLPTDIGGEGLSLKELRLLLLKEFERMTPRFDRLQTMRTDESLRPAELQNDDTLGYYGNFKKLDLD
;
A
#
# COMPACT_ATOMS: atom_id res chain seq x y z
N MET A 1 -17.99 14.69 12.85
CA MET A 1 -17.58 14.31 11.47
C MET A 1 -16.08 14.07 11.47
N THR A 2 -15.63 12.93 11.01
CA THR A 2 -14.21 12.67 10.81
C THR A 2 -13.68 13.63 9.74
N PRO A 3 -12.56 14.32 9.94
CA PRO A 3 -11.99 15.16 8.89
C PRO A 3 -11.70 14.34 7.62
N PRO A 4 -11.77 14.95 6.42
CA PRO A 4 -11.48 14.25 5.17
C PRO A 4 -10.03 13.77 5.15
N SER A 5 -9.78 12.69 4.38
CA SER A 5 -8.41 12.23 4.10
C SER A 5 -7.62 13.34 3.39
N TYR A 6 -6.30 13.34 3.61
CA TYR A 6 -5.41 14.25 2.88
C TYR A 6 -5.20 13.81 1.41
N LEU A 7 -5.61 12.60 1.07
CA LEU A 7 -5.55 12.11 -0.31
C LEU A 7 -6.66 12.77 -1.13
N GLU A 8 -6.26 13.60 -2.06
CA GLU A 8 -7.20 14.26 -2.97
C GLU A 8 -7.77 13.24 -3.95
N THR A 9 -9.07 13.29 -4.15
CA THR A 9 -9.79 12.44 -5.10
C THR A 9 -10.81 13.28 -5.88
N ASN A 10 -11.07 12.88 -7.12
CA ASN A 10 -12.10 13.47 -7.94
C ASN A 10 -13.01 12.37 -8.48
N GLU A 11 -14.22 12.30 -7.96
CA GLU A 11 -15.17 11.24 -8.29
C GLU A 11 -15.58 11.22 -9.76
N ALA A 12 -15.72 12.39 -10.40
CA ALA A 12 -16.05 12.47 -11.81
C ALA A 12 -14.94 11.89 -12.69
N ILE A 13 -13.70 12.31 -12.44
CA ILE A 13 -12.52 11.79 -13.16
C ILE A 13 -12.33 10.29 -12.88
N PHE A 14 -12.59 9.85 -11.67
CA PHE A 14 -12.51 8.44 -11.28
C PHE A 14 -13.46 7.56 -12.11
N TYR A 15 -14.75 7.93 -12.21
CA TYR A 15 -15.72 7.15 -12.99
C TYR A 15 -15.50 7.29 -14.49
N GLU A 16 -15.05 8.45 -14.99
CA GLU A 16 -14.64 8.63 -16.37
C GLU A 16 -13.49 7.70 -16.74
N LYS A 17 -12.46 7.60 -15.88
CA LYS A 17 -11.34 6.67 -16.07
C LYS A 17 -11.81 5.22 -16.11
N ILE A 18 -12.68 4.81 -15.19
CA ILE A 18 -13.22 3.44 -15.17
C ILE A 18 -14.00 3.15 -16.46
N PHE A 19 -14.78 4.10 -16.93
CA PHE A 19 -15.53 3.93 -18.18
C PHE A 19 -14.58 3.78 -19.37
N ASN A 20 -13.57 4.63 -19.47
CA ASN A 20 -12.59 4.60 -20.56
C ASN A 20 -11.73 3.33 -20.55
N GLU A 21 -11.35 2.83 -19.38
CA GLU A 21 -10.46 1.67 -19.25
C GLU A 21 -11.20 0.32 -19.32
N PHE A 22 -12.40 0.25 -18.73
CA PHE A 22 -13.13 -1.02 -18.57
C PHE A 22 -14.52 -1.03 -19.24
N GLY A 23 -14.99 0.08 -19.78
CA GLY A 23 -16.33 0.19 -20.35
C GLY A 23 -17.45 0.09 -19.30
N LYS A 24 -17.15 0.40 -18.01
CA LYS A 24 -18.07 0.23 -16.89
C LYS A 24 -18.66 1.57 -16.45
N THR A 25 -19.98 1.63 -16.39
CA THR A 25 -20.73 2.75 -15.80
C THR A 25 -20.67 2.69 -14.28
N GLN A 26 -20.89 3.81 -13.60
CA GLN A 26 -20.98 3.87 -12.15
C GLN A 26 -21.96 2.82 -11.59
N LYS A 27 -23.14 2.69 -12.20
CA LYS A 27 -24.15 1.70 -11.78
C LYS A 27 -23.63 0.26 -11.86
N GLU A 28 -22.88 -0.09 -12.90
CA GLU A 28 -22.25 -1.41 -13.01
C GLU A 28 -21.17 -1.61 -11.94
N VAL A 29 -20.34 -0.60 -11.66
CA VAL A 29 -19.36 -0.64 -10.57
C VAL A 29 -20.03 -0.94 -9.24
N GLU A 30 -21.13 -0.24 -8.92
CA GLU A 30 -21.92 -0.47 -7.71
C GLU A 30 -22.50 -1.90 -7.65
N GLN A 31 -22.93 -2.45 -8.79
CA GLN A 31 -23.40 -3.84 -8.86
C GLN A 31 -22.28 -4.84 -8.56
N TYR A 32 -21.07 -4.63 -9.09
CA TYR A 32 -19.91 -5.49 -8.79
C TYR A 32 -19.55 -5.45 -7.30
N VAL A 33 -19.56 -4.26 -6.70
CA VAL A 33 -19.32 -4.08 -5.25
C VAL A 33 -20.40 -4.81 -4.44
N ASP A 34 -21.68 -4.72 -4.83
CA ASP A 34 -22.77 -5.41 -4.14
C ASP A 34 -22.67 -6.94 -4.24
N ILE A 35 -22.25 -7.48 -5.40
CA ILE A 35 -21.99 -8.91 -5.57
C ILE A 35 -20.89 -9.37 -4.61
N LEU A 36 -19.78 -8.64 -4.55
CA LEU A 36 -18.66 -8.99 -3.67
C LEU A 36 -19.05 -8.84 -2.20
N ARG A 37 -19.82 -7.80 -1.84
CA ARG A 37 -20.36 -7.60 -0.49
C ARG A 37 -21.23 -8.76 -0.04
N LYS A 38 -22.21 -9.20 -0.85
CA LYS A 38 -23.08 -10.33 -0.56
C LYS A 38 -22.32 -11.65 -0.39
N TRP A 39 -21.25 -11.83 -1.16
CA TRP A 39 -20.36 -12.98 -0.96
C TRP A 39 -19.58 -12.85 0.36
N SER A 40 -19.10 -11.66 0.69
CA SER A 40 -18.36 -11.37 1.93
C SER A 40 -19.19 -11.65 3.19
N GLU A 41 -20.49 -11.40 3.16
CA GLU A 41 -21.42 -11.69 4.27
C GLU A 41 -21.44 -13.18 4.68
N LYS A 42 -20.99 -14.06 3.79
CA LYS A 42 -20.94 -15.52 4.03
C LYS A 42 -19.58 -16.01 4.54
N GLN A 43 -18.62 -15.10 4.69
CA GLN A 43 -17.26 -15.44 5.12
C GLN A 43 -17.14 -15.34 6.65
N SER A 44 -17.67 -16.35 7.36
CA SER A 44 -17.74 -16.36 8.83
C SER A 44 -16.37 -16.40 9.53
N HIS A 45 -15.31 -16.76 8.80
CA HIS A 45 -13.93 -16.79 9.32
C HIS A 45 -13.26 -15.41 9.35
N TRP A 46 -13.87 -14.37 8.76
CA TRP A 46 -13.32 -13.03 8.81
C TRP A 46 -13.69 -12.31 10.10
N PRO A 47 -12.78 -11.47 10.63
CA PRO A 47 -13.00 -10.74 11.88
C PRO A 47 -13.99 -9.59 11.75
N GLU A 48 -14.29 -9.17 10.52
CA GLU A 48 -15.20 -8.05 10.19
C GLU A 48 -15.63 -8.10 8.73
N MET A 49 -16.65 -7.29 8.39
CA MET A 49 -17.01 -7.00 7.01
C MET A 49 -16.03 -5.98 6.40
N PRO A 50 -15.60 -6.16 5.14
CA PRO A 50 -14.83 -5.15 4.41
C PRO A 50 -15.61 -3.84 4.28
N THR A 51 -14.89 -2.72 4.30
CA THR A 51 -15.48 -1.42 3.94
C THR A 51 -15.88 -1.38 2.46
N LEU A 52 -16.84 -0.51 2.11
CA LEU A 52 -17.23 -0.34 0.71
C LEU A 52 -16.04 0.09 -0.17
N ASN A 53 -15.16 0.95 0.36
CA ASN A 53 -13.96 1.35 -0.37
C ASN A 53 -12.98 0.18 -0.54
N GLY A 54 -12.80 -0.66 0.48
CA GLY A 54 -11.97 -1.87 0.39
C GLY A 54 -12.49 -2.87 -0.64
N LEU A 55 -13.83 -3.07 -0.71
CA LEU A 55 -14.45 -3.91 -1.73
C LEU A 55 -14.26 -3.32 -3.15
N LEU A 56 -14.50 -2.01 -3.30
CA LEU A 56 -14.27 -1.29 -4.55
C LEU A 56 -12.82 -1.42 -5.01
N TYR A 57 -11.88 -1.20 -4.10
CA TYR A 57 -10.45 -1.38 -4.39
C TYR A 57 -10.14 -2.79 -4.90
N CYS A 58 -10.65 -3.84 -4.23
CA CYS A 58 -10.46 -5.22 -4.68
C CYS A 58 -11.06 -5.50 -6.06
N ILE A 59 -12.22 -4.94 -6.40
CA ILE A 59 -12.84 -5.04 -7.74
C ILE A 59 -11.94 -4.39 -8.79
N LEU A 60 -11.45 -3.19 -8.54
CA LEU A 60 -10.66 -2.40 -9.50
C LEU A 60 -9.31 -3.05 -9.78
N VAL A 61 -8.54 -3.41 -8.75
CA VAL A 61 -7.24 -4.09 -8.91
C VAL A 61 -7.37 -5.50 -9.47
N SER A 62 -8.59 -6.07 -9.45
CA SER A 62 -8.93 -7.34 -10.10
C SER A 62 -9.53 -7.16 -11.50
N LYS A 63 -9.55 -5.93 -12.02
CA LYS A 63 -10.10 -5.59 -13.35
C LYS A 63 -11.50 -6.17 -13.55
N PHE A 64 -12.38 -6.01 -12.55
CA PHE A 64 -13.75 -6.53 -12.52
C PHE A 64 -13.88 -8.07 -12.58
N SER A 65 -12.81 -8.83 -12.38
CA SER A 65 -12.89 -10.27 -12.16
C SER A 65 -13.37 -10.55 -10.73
N ILE A 66 -14.63 -10.98 -10.59
CA ILE A 66 -15.22 -11.28 -9.26
C ILE A 66 -14.43 -12.38 -8.54
N GLU A 67 -13.99 -13.42 -9.23
CA GLU A 67 -13.24 -14.52 -8.59
C GLU A 67 -11.87 -14.04 -8.09
N ASN A 68 -11.18 -13.19 -8.84
CA ASN A 68 -9.94 -12.59 -8.37
C ASN A 68 -10.17 -11.60 -7.22
N ALA A 69 -11.27 -10.83 -7.26
CA ALA A 69 -11.63 -9.93 -6.18
C ALA A 69 -11.93 -10.67 -4.88
N LYS A 70 -12.65 -11.80 -4.93
CA LYS A 70 -12.88 -12.70 -3.79
C LYS A 70 -11.55 -13.18 -3.19
N LYS A 71 -10.64 -13.69 -4.02
CA LYS A 71 -9.32 -14.16 -3.58
C LYS A 71 -8.51 -13.05 -2.91
N ARG A 72 -8.52 -11.83 -3.48
CA ARG A 72 -7.80 -10.67 -2.91
C ARG A 72 -8.39 -10.21 -1.60
N THR A 73 -9.73 -10.20 -1.49
CA THR A 73 -10.41 -9.83 -0.25
C THR A 73 -10.14 -10.85 0.86
N ASP A 74 -10.18 -12.14 0.54
CA ASP A 74 -9.84 -13.21 1.49
C ASP A 74 -8.37 -13.09 1.93
N MET A 75 -7.45 -12.88 1.00
CA MET A 75 -6.04 -12.73 1.28
C MET A 75 -5.75 -11.52 2.17
N TYR A 76 -6.48 -10.41 2.00
CA TYR A 76 -6.33 -9.22 2.83
C TYR A 76 -6.52 -9.53 4.32
N TYR A 77 -7.47 -10.40 4.69
CA TYR A 77 -7.68 -10.81 6.07
C TYR A 77 -6.72 -11.91 6.51
N THR A 78 -6.51 -12.90 5.64
CA THR A 78 -5.66 -14.07 5.92
C THR A 78 -4.24 -13.66 6.26
N ILE A 79 -3.63 -12.75 5.47
CA ILE A 79 -2.24 -12.33 5.66
C ILE A 79 -2.00 -11.65 7.02
N LYS A 80 -3.01 -10.97 7.56
CA LYS A 80 -2.92 -10.33 8.88
C LYS A 80 -2.83 -11.36 10.02
N GLY A 81 -3.47 -12.51 9.85
CA GLY A 81 -3.32 -13.62 10.77
C GLY A 81 -1.99 -14.34 10.65
N LEU A 82 -1.45 -14.39 9.44
CA LEU A 82 -0.20 -15.11 9.14
C LEU A 82 1.06 -14.32 9.50
N MET A 83 1.01 -12.98 9.47
CA MET A 83 2.16 -12.09 9.78
C MET A 83 1.82 -11.09 10.89
N PRO A 84 1.46 -11.57 12.11
CA PRO A 84 1.09 -10.67 13.19
C PRO A 84 2.22 -9.69 13.55
N GLU A 85 3.48 -10.09 13.44
CA GLU A 85 4.66 -9.28 13.73
C GLU A 85 4.75 -8.00 12.88
N ILE A 86 4.10 -7.99 11.70
CA ILE A 86 4.01 -6.83 10.83
C ILE A 86 2.73 -6.02 11.09
N PHE A 87 1.58 -6.72 11.13
CA PHE A 87 0.28 -6.05 11.12
C PHE A 87 -0.23 -5.63 12.50
N THR A 88 0.39 -6.09 13.60
CA THR A 88 0.03 -5.64 14.96
C THR A 88 0.79 -4.40 15.43
N VAL A 89 1.83 -4.01 14.73
CA VAL A 89 2.59 -2.81 15.10
C VAL A 89 1.75 -1.58 14.77
N HIS A 90 1.51 -0.73 15.78
CA HIS A 90 0.72 0.49 15.58
C HIS A 90 1.58 1.60 14.95
N PRO A 91 1.05 2.41 14.00
CA PRO A 91 1.82 3.48 13.35
C PRO A 91 2.28 4.59 14.31
N SER A 92 1.63 4.74 15.48
CA SER A 92 2.06 5.67 16.53
C SER A 92 3.18 5.14 17.43
N SER A 93 3.65 3.91 17.23
CA SER A 93 4.75 3.40 18.04
C SER A 93 6.02 4.24 17.80
N PRO A 94 6.76 4.59 18.89
CA PRO A 94 7.91 5.50 18.78
C PRO A 94 8.96 5.07 17.78
N GLU A 95 9.17 3.76 17.62
CA GLU A 95 10.13 3.20 16.69
C GLU A 95 9.71 3.39 15.22
N VAL A 96 8.40 3.26 14.90
CA VAL A 96 7.87 3.50 13.55
C VAL A 96 7.93 4.99 13.23
N ILE A 97 7.53 5.85 14.15
CA ILE A 97 7.61 7.30 13.97
C ILE A 97 9.06 7.73 13.73
N LYS A 98 10.00 7.25 14.54
CA LYS A 98 11.43 7.54 14.35
C LYS A 98 11.94 7.02 13.01
N HIS A 99 11.60 5.76 12.66
CA HIS A 99 12.05 5.16 11.40
C HIS A 99 11.47 5.87 10.16
N SER A 100 10.29 6.48 10.26
CA SER A 100 9.73 7.29 9.18
C SER A 100 10.53 8.56 8.83
N GLU A 101 11.47 8.97 9.68
CA GLU A 101 12.46 10.02 9.39
C GLU A 101 13.66 9.50 8.62
N ILE A 102 13.95 8.20 8.77
CA ILE A 102 15.06 7.51 8.11
C ILE A 102 14.68 7.08 6.71
N ALA A 103 13.45 6.58 6.54
CA ALA A 103 12.94 6.12 5.27
C ALA A 103 11.58 6.77 4.98
N TYR A 104 11.57 7.70 4.05
CA TYR A 104 10.33 8.27 3.54
C TYR A 104 9.63 7.26 2.63
N CYS A 105 8.37 6.98 2.94
CA CYS A 105 7.46 6.20 2.10
C CYS A 105 6.10 6.88 2.16
N VAL A 106 5.83 7.75 1.21
CA VAL A 106 4.70 8.68 1.28
C VAL A 106 3.91 8.71 -0.02
N PRO A 107 2.58 8.64 0.02
CA PRO A 107 1.75 8.92 -1.13
C PRO A 107 1.65 10.44 -1.35
N ILE A 108 1.75 10.85 -2.60
CA ILE A 108 1.52 12.24 -2.99
C ILE A 108 0.02 12.53 -2.91
N PRO A 109 -0.43 13.59 -2.21
CA PRO A 109 -1.85 13.88 -1.97
C PRO A 109 -2.67 14.00 -3.26
N LYS A 110 -2.15 14.76 -4.22
CA LYS A 110 -2.81 15.01 -5.50
C LYS A 110 -2.50 13.90 -6.51
N PRO A 111 -3.51 13.31 -7.16
CA PRO A 111 -3.28 12.31 -8.20
C PRO A 111 -2.74 12.94 -9.49
N THR A 112 -2.21 12.11 -10.38
CA THR A 112 -1.85 12.52 -11.75
C THR A 112 -3.09 12.94 -12.56
N LYS A 113 -2.89 13.53 -13.72
CA LYS A 113 -3.99 13.85 -14.66
C LYS A 113 -4.79 12.60 -15.09
N SER A 114 -4.12 11.44 -15.12
CA SER A 114 -4.75 10.13 -15.39
C SER A 114 -5.38 9.49 -14.15
N HIS A 115 -5.53 10.24 -13.04
CA HIS A 115 -6.09 9.77 -11.77
C HIS A 115 -5.34 8.54 -11.22
N GLU A 116 -4.00 8.65 -11.15
CA GLU A 116 -3.11 7.62 -10.63
C GLU A 116 -2.34 8.19 -9.44
N ARG A 117 -2.07 7.36 -8.43
CA ARG A 117 -1.36 7.78 -7.22
C ARG A 117 0.14 7.61 -7.41
N ILE A 118 0.91 8.62 -6.98
CA ILE A 118 2.36 8.53 -6.90
C ILE A 118 2.74 8.17 -5.46
N PHE A 119 3.53 7.13 -5.29
CA PHE A 119 4.24 6.80 -4.05
C PHE A 119 5.69 7.20 -4.19
N TYR A 120 6.16 8.01 -3.27
CA TYR A 120 7.55 8.45 -3.27
C TYR A 120 8.30 7.75 -2.13
N VAL A 121 9.41 7.11 -2.47
CA VAL A 121 10.26 6.36 -1.55
C VAL A 121 11.69 6.87 -1.63
N GLN A 122 12.27 7.22 -0.50
CA GLN A 122 13.64 7.68 -0.40
C GLN A 122 14.21 7.41 0.99
N LEU A 123 15.46 6.95 1.05
CA LEU A 123 16.21 6.95 2.31
C LEU A 123 16.78 8.35 2.57
N ASN A 124 16.64 8.81 3.81
CA ASN A 124 17.17 10.09 4.21
C ASN A 124 18.71 10.00 4.32
N PRO A 125 19.48 10.78 3.53
CA PRO A 125 20.94 10.70 3.51
C PRO A 125 21.61 11.13 4.82
N ASP A 126 20.90 11.87 5.68
CA ASP A 126 21.43 12.37 6.97
C ASP A 126 21.55 11.29 8.05
N TYR A 127 20.91 10.12 7.83
CA TYR A 127 20.95 9.01 8.77
C TYR A 127 22.03 7.99 8.42
N ASN A 128 22.48 7.26 9.46
CA ASN A 128 23.42 6.14 9.27
C ASN A 128 22.71 4.92 8.69
N PRO A 129 23.37 4.12 7.83
CA PRO A 129 22.83 2.85 7.34
C PRO A 129 22.39 1.88 8.45
N GLU A 130 23.00 2.00 9.64
CA GLU A 130 22.70 1.17 10.80
C GLU A 130 21.33 1.45 11.43
N ASP A 131 20.81 2.65 11.23
CA ASP A 131 19.50 3.06 11.74
C ASP A 131 18.35 2.53 10.87
N PHE A 132 18.62 2.15 9.63
CA PHE A 132 17.62 1.58 8.72
C PHE A 132 17.34 0.12 9.07
N LYS A 133 16.06 -0.19 9.31
CA LYS A 133 15.55 -1.54 9.57
C LYS A 133 14.52 -1.89 8.51
N ILE A 134 14.80 -2.94 7.75
CA ILE A 134 13.94 -3.36 6.65
C ILE A 134 12.55 -3.78 7.13
N GLU A 135 12.45 -4.37 8.33
CA GLU A 135 11.18 -4.78 8.94
C GLU A 135 10.29 -3.56 9.23
N LEU A 136 10.87 -2.49 9.81
CA LEU A 136 10.11 -1.24 10.06
C LEU A 136 9.72 -0.55 8.76
N PHE A 137 10.53 -0.67 7.72
CA PHE A 137 10.18 -0.16 6.40
C PHE A 137 8.98 -0.91 5.81
N PHE A 138 8.93 -2.24 5.91
CA PHE A 138 7.76 -3.02 5.50
C PHE A 138 6.51 -2.67 6.32
N ILE A 139 6.65 -2.49 7.63
CA ILE A 139 5.55 -2.04 8.50
C ILE A 139 5.00 -0.69 8.04
N GLN A 140 5.86 0.28 7.69
CA GLN A 140 5.42 1.57 7.13
C GLN A 140 4.66 1.41 5.82
N ILE A 141 5.14 0.54 4.92
CA ILE A 141 4.43 0.24 3.67
C ILE A 141 3.05 -0.35 3.96
N THR A 142 2.92 -1.27 4.91
CA THR A 142 1.61 -1.86 5.24
C THR A 142 0.64 -0.84 5.83
N HIS A 143 1.11 0.10 6.66
CA HIS A 143 0.30 1.21 7.15
C HIS A 143 -0.17 2.13 6.03
N MET A 144 0.72 2.49 5.11
CA MET A 144 0.37 3.30 3.94
C MET A 144 -0.65 2.59 3.05
N VAL A 145 -0.44 1.29 2.78
CA VAL A 145 -1.37 0.48 1.98
C VAL A 145 -2.74 0.39 2.65
N GLU A 146 -2.80 0.32 3.98
CA GLU A 146 -4.07 0.35 4.71
C GLU A 146 -4.83 1.66 4.47
N VAL A 147 -4.15 2.81 4.53
CA VAL A 147 -4.76 4.11 4.18
C VAL A 147 -5.32 4.09 2.76
N ILE A 148 -4.55 3.60 1.80
CA ILE A 148 -4.96 3.53 0.39
C ILE A 148 -6.22 2.67 0.22
N ILE A 149 -6.24 1.47 0.79
CA ILE A 149 -7.39 0.55 0.68
C ILE A 149 -8.65 1.18 1.29
N GLN A 150 -8.52 1.93 2.38
CA GLN A 150 -9.66 2.49 3.10
C GLN A 150 -10.15 3.83 2.52
N GLU A 151 -9.28 4.66 1.96
CA GLU A 151 -9.56 6.07 1.68
C GLU A 151 -9.36 6.48 0.22
N ASP A 152 -8.46 5.83 -0.54
CA ASP A 152 -8.12 6.26 -1.89
C ASP A 152 -9.12 5.76 -2.94
N LYS A 153 -9.26 6.55 -4.00
CA LYS A 153 -10.00 6.20 -5.21
C LYS A 153 -9.07 5.84 -6.38
N CYS A 154 -7.75 6.06 -6.23
CA CYS A 154 -6.79 5.62 -7.24
C CYS A 154 -6.54 4.11 -7.11
N TYR A 155 -6.54 3.39 -8.23
CA TYR A 155 -6.28 1.95 -8.29
C TYR A 155 -5.05 1.59 -9.14
N ASN A 156 -4.48 2.58 -9.82
CA ASN A 156 -3.19 2.50 -10.48
C ASN A 156 -2.19 3.42 -9.78
N PHE A 157 -0.93 3.00 -9.71
CA PHE A 157 0.10 3.78 -9.02
C PHE A 157 1.42 3.77 -9.75
N HIS A 158 2.16 4.86 -9.52
CA HIS A 158 3.57 4.99 -9.84
C HIS A 158 4.38 4.94 -8.55
N ILE A 159 5.43 4.14 -8.51
CA ILE A 159 6.38 4.13 -7.40
C ILE A 159 7.66 4.80 -7.87
N ILE A 160 7.96 5.97 -7.30
CA ILE A 160 9.23 6.67 -7.51
C ILE A 160 10.15 6.27 -6.38
N PHE A 161 11.18 5.51 -6.70
CA PHE A 161 12.21 5.11 -5.75
C PHE A 161 13.48 5.92 -6.00
N ASN A 162 13.72 6.91 -5.15
CA ASN A 162 14.94 7.72 -5.21
C ASN A 162 16.06 7.03 -4.44
N ALA A 163 17.03 6.52 -5.19
CA ALA A 163 18.18 5.79 -4.65
C ALA A 163 19.32 6.70 -4.17
N SER A 164 19.22 8.03 -4.26
CA SER A 164 20.30 8.95 -3.88
C SER A 164 20.73 8.88 -2.42
N GLY A 165 19.81 8.47 -1.52
CA GLY A 165 20.10 8.25 -0.10
C GLY A 165 20.72 6.88 0.22
N ILE A 166 20.85 5.99 -0.77
CA ILE A 166 21.38 4.65 -0.53
C ILE A 166 22.91 4.69 -0.41
N LYS A 167 23.41 4.21 0.71
CA LYS A 167 24.86 4.04 0.98
C LYS A 167 25.23 2.55 0.88
N ILE A 168 26.51 2.25 0.67
CA ILE A 168 27.02 0.86 0.59
C ILE A 168 26.61 0.03 1.81
N GLY A 169 26.56 0.63 3.01
CA GLY A 169 26.12 -0.03 4.23
C GLY A 169 24.66 -0.53 4.19
N HIS A 170 23.77 0.12 3.44
CA HIS A 170 22.41 -0.38 3.24
C HIS A 170 22.40 -1.64 2.36
N LEU A 171 23.19 -1.63 1.27
CA LEU A 171 23.29 -2.78 0.35
C LEU A 171 23.91 -3.99 1.04
N ALA A 172 24.93 -3.78 1.86
CA ALA A 172 25.60 -4.87 2.59
C ALA A 172 24.67 -5.58 3.60
N ARG A 173 23.61 -4.91 4.06
CA ARG A 173 22.62 -5.45 5.00
C ARG A 173 21.34 -5.95 4.32
N THR A 174 21.16 -5.67 3.04
CA THR A 174 20.01 -6.15 2.30
C THR A 174 20.34 -7.47 1.62
N HIS A 175 19.61 -8.52 1.99
CA HIS A 175 19.82 -9.84 1.37
C HIS A 175 19.59 -9.76 -0.15
N PRO A 176 20.50 -10.25 -1.01
CA PRO A 176 20.39 -10.17 -2.48
C PRO A 176 19.07 -10.72 -3.03
N MET A 177 18.47 -11.72 -2.36
CA MET A 177 17.19 -12.30 -2.71
C MET A 177 16.04 -11.28 -2.59
N VAL A 178 16.10 -10.34 -1.64
CA VAL A 178 15.09 -9.27 -1.47
C VAL A 178 15.15 -8.34 -2.66
N LEU A 179 16.35 -7.92 -3.09
CA LEU A 179 16.54 -7.07 -4.26
C LEU A 179 16.03 -7.77 -5.54
N LYS A 180 16.33 -9.05 -5.70
CA LYS A 180 15.83 -9.85 -6.83
C LYS A 180 14.29 -9.96 -6.83
N LYS A 181 13.67 -10.19 -5.67
CA LYS A 181 12.21 -10.25 -5.55
C LYS A 181 11.57 -8.89 -5.87
N MET A 182 12.15 -7.79 -5.42
CA MET A 182 11.68 -6.45 -5.76
C MET A 182 11.73 -6.20 -7.28
N SER A 183 12.82 -6.60 -7.94
CA SER A 183 12.96 -6.41 -9.40
C SER A 183 11.97 -7.24 -10.22
N ILE A 184 11.49 -8.36 -9.71
CA ILE A 184 10.49 -9.23 -10.36
C ILE A 184 9.08 -8.68 -10.15
N CYS A 185 8.80 -8.08 -8.98
CA CYS A 185 7.47 -7.57 -8.62
C CYS A 185 7.13 -6.23 -9.28
N PHE A 186 8.13 -5.47 -9.74
CA PHE A 186 7.93 -4.13 -10.28
C PHE A 186 8.60 -3.98 -11.64
N GLU A 187 7.86 -3.47 -12.62
CA GLU A 187 8.47 -2.99 -13.86
C GLU A 187 9.28 -1.72 -13.55
N MET A 188 10.60 -1.87 -13.44
CA MET A 188 11.47 -0.77 -13.04
C MET A 188 12.11 -0.10 -14.26
N LYS A 189 11.88 1.21 -14.40
CA LYS A 189 12.67 2.07 -15.28
C LYS A 189 13.75 2.74 -14.43
N VAL A 190 15.02 2.44 -14.71
CA VAL A 190 16.15 3.02 -13.97
C VAL A 190 16.69 4.21 -14.76
N SER A 191 16.73 5.39 -14.13
CA SER A 191 17.39 6.58 -14.68
C SER A 191 18.44 7.11 -13.71
N ARG A 192 19.51 7.69 -14.25
CA ARG A 192 20.53 8.40 -13.48
C ARG A 192 20.22 9.87 -13.29
N ASN A 193 19.23 10.40 -14.03
CA ASN A 193 18.85 11.81 -14.02
C ASN A 193 17.41 11.96 -13.56
N SER A 194 17.16 12.88 -12.63
CA SER A 194 15.82 13.26 -12.16
C SER A 194 14.98 13.97 -13.21
N ASP A 195 15.58 14.52 -14.28
CA ASP A 195 14.86 15.21 -15.36
C ASP A 195 13.79 14.32 -16.01
N VAL A 196 14.03 13.00 -16.07
CA VAL A 196 13.04 12.01 -16.53
C VAL A 196 11.73 12.07 -15.74
N LEU A 197 11.79 12.42 -14.46
CA LEU A 197 10.59 12.58 -13.63
C LEU A 197 9.78 13.82 -14.04
N PHE A 198 10.48 14.91 -14.44
CA PHE A 198 9.83 16.15 -14.88
C PHE A 198 9.23 16.05 -16.28
N GLU A 199 9.69 15.09 -17.08
CA GLU A 199 9.07 14.74 -18.35
C GLU A 199 7.81 13.87 -18.15
N ALA A 200 7.83 12.97 -17.15
CA ALA A 200 6.76 12.04 -16.90
C ALA A 200 5.63 12.60 -16.02
N PHE A 201 5.96 13.53 -15.10
CA PHE A 201 5.03 14.07 -14.10
C PHE A 201 5.06 15.57 -14.04
N ASP A 202 3.92 16.16 -13.73
CA ASP A 202 3.81 17.59 -13.44
C ASP A 202 4.68 17.95 -12.22
N LYS A 203 5.48 19.02 -12.32
CA LYS A 203 6.37 19.46 -11.25
C LYS A 203 5.63 19.74 -9.94
N SER A 204 4.36 20.17 -10.02
CA SER A 204 3.52 20.43 -8.85
C SER A 204 3.20 19.16 -8.03
N LEU A 205 3.39 17.96 -8.60
CA LEU A 205 3.21 16.69 -7.92
C LEU A 205 4.49 16.18 -7.26
N LEU A 206 5.64 16.68 -7.68
CA LEU A 206 6.94 16.17 -7.23
C LEU A 206 7.45 16.97 -6.03
N PRO A 207 8.12 16.30 -5.06
CA PRO A 207 8.65 16.99 -3.88
C PRO A 207 9.69 18.06 -4.23
N THR A 208 9.71 19.16 -3.43
CA THR A 208 10.73 20.21 -3.53
C THR A 208 12.15 19.68 -3.32
N ASP A 209 12.30 18.59 -2.54
CA ASP A 209 13.57 17.93 -2.24
C ASP A 209 14.30 17.42 -3.50
N ILE A 210 13.59 17.23 -4.60
CA ILE A 210 14.16 16.80 -5.89
C ILE A 210 14.01 17.86 -7.00
N GLY A 211 13.65 19.08 -6.65
CA GLY A 211 13.45 20.18 -7.62
C GLY A 211 12.03 20.27 -8.17
N GLY A 212 11.06 19.59 -7.59
CA GLY A 212 9.63 19.77 -7.83
C GLY A 212 9.07 21.02 -7.16
N GLU A 213 7.77 21.24 -7.32
CA GLU A 213 7.01 22.37 -6.78
C GLU A 213 5.95 21.93 -5.77
N GLY A 214 5.90 20.64 -5.45
CA GLY A 214 5.00 20.05 -4.47
C GLY A 214 5.48 20.24 -3.03
N LEU A 215 4.85 19.53 -2.09
CA LEU A 215 5.27 19.52 -0.70
C LEU A 215 6.62 18.81 -0.53
N SER A 216 7.42 19.25 0.45
CA SER A 216 8.64 18.54 0.82
C SER A 216 8.34 17.16 1.41
N LEU A 217 9.31 16.26 1.37
CA LEU A 217 9.18 14.91 1.96
C LEU A 217 8.85 14.98 3.45
N LYS A 218 9.40 15.96 4.15
CA LYS A 218 9.08 16.20 5.57
C LYS A 218 7.62 16.59 5.77
N GLU A 219 7.08 17.47 4.94
CA GLU A 219 5.66 17.87 5.00
C GLU A 219 4.75 16.71 4.64
N LEU A 220 5.06 15.97 3.57
CA LEU A 220 4.32 14.76 3.16
C LEU A 220 4.29 13.70 4.27
N ARG A 221 5.43 13.47 4.92
CA ARG A 221 5.50 12.58 6.08
C ARG A 221 4.61 13.07 7.23
N LEU A 222 4.63 14.35 7.55
CA LEU A 222 3.79 14.90 8.61
C LEU A 222 2.30 14.79 8.29
N LEU A 223 1.90 14.95 7.03
CA LEU A 223 0.53 14.72 6.58
C LEU A 223 0.13 13.26 6.75
N LEU A 224 1.00 12.33 6.37
CA LEU A 224 0.75 10.89 6.53
C LEU A 224 0.63 10.50 8.00
N LEU A 225 1.46 11.04 8.90
CA LEU A 225 1.35 10.79 10.34
C LEU A 225 0.02 11.31 10.91
N LYS A 226 -0.44 12.49 10.49
CA LYS A 226 -1.78 13.00 10.86
C LYS A 226 -2.90 12.09 10.33
N GLU A 227 -2.72 11.52 9.15
CA GLU A 227 -3.66 10.56 8.59
C GLU A 227 -3.71 9.28 9.43
N PHE A 228 -2.56 8.77 9.85
CA PHE A 228 -2.51 7.64 10.78
C PHE A 228 -3.19 7.96 12.11
N GLU A 229 -3.00 9.16 12.65
CA GLU A 229 -3.71 9.63 13.86
C GLU A 229 -5.22 9.68 13.64
N ARG A 230 -5.69 10.22 12.50
CA ARG A 230 -7.11 10.23 12.12
C ARG A 230 -7.69 8.83 12.05
N MET A 231 -6.90 7.88 11.54
CA MET A 231 -7.27 6.48 11.35
C MET A 231 -6.93 5.58 12.54
N THR A 232 -6.59 6.15 13.72
CA THR A 232 -6.27 5.38 14.93
C THR A 232 -7.28 4.26 15.22
N PRO A 233 -8.61 4.49 15.18
CA PRO A 233 -9.57 3.40 15.42
C PRO A 233 -9.42 2.23 14.45
N ARG A 234 -9.00 2.49 13.21
CA ARG A 234 -8.72 1.44 12.23
C ARG A 234 -7.46 0.66 12.58
N PHE A 235 -6.40 1.36 12.95
CA PHE A 235 -5.14 0.73 13.34
C PHE A 235 -5.26 -0.05 14.66
N ASP A 236 -6.02 0.44 15.63
CA ASP A 236 -6.36 -0.31 16.85
C ASP A 236 -7.08 -1.63 16.52
N ARG A 237 -8.03 -1.58 15.58
CA ARG A 237 -8.74 -2.76 15.11
C ARG A 237 -7.79 -3.76 14.46
N LEU A 238 -6.83 -3.31 13.65
CA LEU A 238 -5.85 -4.17 12.97
C LEU A 238 -4.98 -4.96 13.95
N GLN A 239 -4.65 -4.42 15.13
CA GLN A 239 -3.82 -5.10 16.12
C GLN A 239 -4.45 -6.43 16.58
N THR A 240 -5.76 -6.49 16.65
CA THR A 240 -6.50 -7.68 17.11
C THR A 240 -7.13 -8.50 15.97
N MET A 241 -6.99 -8.02 14.73
CA MET A 241 -7.65 -8.63 13.58
C MET A 241 -6.98 -9.95 13.19
N ARG A 242 -7.73 -11.05 13.32
CA ARG A 242 -7.32 -12.42 12.95
C ARG A 242 -8.49 -13.14 12.30
N THR A 243 -8.21 -13.93 11.29
CA THR A 243 -9.16 -14.91 10.76
C THR A 243 -9.30 -16.09 11.70
N ASP A 244 -10.52 -16.61 11.83
CA ASP A 244 -10.77 -17.90 12.49
C ASP A 244 -10.84 -19.00 11.41
N GLU A 245 -9.70 -19.62 11.16
CA GLU A 245 -9.58 -20.64 10.11
C GLU A 245 -10.49 -21.86 10.33
N SER A 246 -10.95 -22.12 11.57
CA SER A 246 -11.89 -23.21 11.86
C SER A 246 -13.29 -22.97 11.25
N LEU A 247 -13.62 -21.70 10.98
CA LEU A 247 -14.88 -21.28 10.36
C LEU A 247 -14.77 -21.06 8.84
N ARG A 248 -13.62 -21.33 8.25
CA ARG A 248 -13.42 -21.13 6.80
C ARG A 248 -14.30 -22.10 6.00
N PRO A 249 -15.13 -21.58 5.04
CA PRO A 249 -16.07 -22.42 4.29
C PRO A 249 -15.41 -23.44 3.34
N ALA A 250 -14.17 -23.19 2.91
CA ALA A 250 -13.39 -24.08 2.06
C ALA A 250 -11.91 -23.98 2.42
N GLU A 251 -11.17 -25.07 2.31
CA GLU A 251 -9.71 -25.03 2.51
C GLU A 251 -9.06 -24.01 1.60
N LEU A 252 -8.01 -23.34 2.12
CA LEU A 252 -7.16 -22.43 1.35
C LEU A 252 -6.53 -23.21 0.17
N GLN A 253 -7.16 -23.15 -1.00
CA GLN A 253 -6.64 -23.77 -2.23
C GLN A 253 -5.54 -22.90 -2.89
N ASN A 254 -4.77 -22.15 -2.13
CA ASN A 254 -3.81 -21.21 -2.68
C ASN A 254 -2.39 -21.73 -2.42
N ASP A 255 -2.00 -22.76 -3.19
CA ASP A 255 -0.61 -23.26 -3.24
C ASP A 255 0.40 -22.11 -3.51
N ASP A 256 0.02 -21.07 -4.28
CA ASP A 256 0.85 -19.92 -4.55
C ASP A 256 1.12 -19.08 -3.29
N THR A 257 0.18 -18.99 -2.36
CA THR A 257 0.34 -18.25 -1.12
C THR A 257 1.01 -19.07 -0.04
N LEU A 258 0.64 -20.34 0.11
CA LEU A 258 1.28 -21.28 1.04
C LEU A 258 2.69 -21.64 0.57
N GLY A 259 2.94 -21.77 -0.74
CA GLY A 259 4.25 -21.95 -1.32
C GLY A 259 5.18 -20.75 -1.06
N TYR A 260 4.64 -19.54 -1.06
CA TYR A 260 5.38 -18.33 -0.69
C TYR A 260 5.75 -18.33 0.81
N TYR A 261 4.83 -18.75 1.68
CA TYR A 261 5.04 -18.88 3.13
C TYR A 261 5.94 -20.04 3.51
N GLY A 262 5.82 -21.17 2.85
CA GLY A 262 6.75 -22.30 3.06
C GLY A 262 8.20 -21.92 2.78
N ASN A 263 8.44 -20.98 1.87
CA ASN A 263 9.77 -20.44 1.59
C ASN A 263 10.24 -19.37 2.59
N PHE A 264 9.32 -18.63 3.25
CA PHE A 264 9.69 -17.67 4.31
C PHE A 264 10.06 -18.37 5.63
N LYS A 265 9.37 -19.44 6.02
CA LYS A 265 9.74 -20.25 7.19
C LYS A 265 11.10 -20.97 7.04
N LYS A 266 11.58 -21.17 5.81
CA LYS A 266 12.93 -21.69 5.54
C LYS A 266 14.03 -20.63 5.52
N LEU A 267 13.69 -19.37 5.82
CA LEU A 267 14.63 -18.26 6.00
C LEU A 267 14.92 -17.98 7.49
N ASP A 268 14.57 -18.92 8.39
CA ASP A 268 15.19 -18.95 9.71
C ASP A 268 16.70 -19.17 9.49
N LEU A 269 17.41 -18.11 9.74
CA LEU A 269 18.86 -18.01 9.60
C LEU A 269 19.52 -18.88 10.66
N ASP A 270 20.18 -19.95 10.24
CA ASP A 270 21.31 -20.52 10.98
C ASP A 270 22.53 -19.58 10.88
#